data_b51eefcc24e57bc578369b7aca51bd6f
#
_entry.id   b51eefcc24e57bc578369b7aca51bd6f
#
_cell.length_a   1.000
_cell.length_b   1.000
_cell.length_c   1.000
_cell.angle_alpha   90.00
_cell.angle_beta   90.00
_cell.angle_gamma   90.00
#
_symmetry.space_group_name_H-M   'P 1'
#
loop_
_entity.id
_entity.type
_entity.pdbx_description
1 polymer ?
#
loop_
_entity_poly.entity_id
_entity_poly.type
_entity_poly.pdbx_seq_one_letter_code
_entity_poly.pdbx_strand_id
1 'polypeptide(L)'
;MTAPRTRPPIHAEQATDEPVVTGIGVVAPNGTGTEAYWEATLAGRLGIRRISRFDTDGFPLRVVGEVEGFVPTEFLRQYRVTQTDRMTHLAVAATAMALQDAGLDPAEVPEYGFAVATASSIGGAEFGHRAIQRLWSEGPRKIGAYQAVAWFYAATTGQIAILHGMKGPSSVHAAEQAGGLDAIAQARRTLRAGARAAVTGGTEAPLDPAALVAQLPNGQLNLGSDPRAAYTPFAATAAGHVPGEGGAMLVMETARAAHERGAQVHGAIAGYAATFDPAQGNGRPPTLRRAIELALADARLDPSEIDVVFADAVGTRSGDRAEAQALAAVFGPYGVPVTAPKSMVGRLYAGGAALDTATALLALRDQVIPPTTGVAEPAGDCPVDLVTDRPRPARLRSALVVARGYGGFNSALVVRHFPPA
;
A
#
# COMPACT_ATOMS: atom_id res chain seq x y z
N MET A 1 28.58 23.13 -26.73
CA MET A 1 27.32 22.52 -27.18
C MET A 1 27.57 21.03 -27.34
N THR A 2 27.25 20.23 -26.35
CA THR A 2 27.33 18.75 -26.37
C THR A 2 26.01 18.21 -26.95
N ALA A 3 26.11 17.43 -28.03
CA ALA A 3 24.98 16.80 -28.67
C ALA A 3 24.21 15.90 -27.71
N PRO A 4 22.87 15.81 -27.79
CA PRO A 4 22.07 14.92 -26.97
C PRO A 4 22.45 13.46 -27.27
N ARG A 5 22.85 12.71 -26.24
CA ARG A 5 23.07 11.27 -26.32
C ARG A 5 21.73 10.60 -26.62
N THR A 6 21.54 10.12 -27.83
CA THR A 6 20.44 9.23 -28.18
C THR A 6 20.63 7.92 -27.41
N ARG A 7 19.67 7.59 -26.54
CA ARG A 7 19.59 6.29 -25.85
C ARG A 7 19.51 5.18 -26.92
N PRO A 8 20.25 4.07 -26.75
CA PRO A 8 20.01 2.90 -27.60
C PRO A 8 18.59 2.37 -27.31
N PRO A 9 17.89 1.84 -28.33
CA PRO A 9 16.58 1.25 -28.14
C PRO A 9 16.68 0.11 -27.11
N ILE A 10 15.72 0.03 -26.19
CA ILE A 10 15.55 -1.10 -25.25
C ILE A 10 15.46 -2.35 -26.13
N HIS A 11 16.38 -3.29 -25.95
CA HIS A 11 16.33 -4.55 -26.72
C HIS A 11 14.96 -5.21 -26.50
N ALA A 12 14.28 -5.59 -27.56
CA ALA A 12 12.95 -6.20 -27.53
C ALA A 12 12.84 -7.41 -26.58
N GLU A 13 13.90 -8.18 -26.39
CA GLU A 13 13.99 -9.27 -25.42
C GLU A 13 13.91 -8.83 -23.95
N GLN A 14 14.43 -7.64 -23.58
CA GLN A 14 14.35 -7.12 -22.20
C GLN A 14 12.96 -6.54 -21.87
N ALA A 15 12.20 -6.10 -22.87
CA ALA A 15 10.84 -5.60 -22.67
C ALA A 15 9.85 -6.75 -22.39
N THR A 16 10.12 -7.96 -22.88
CA THR A 16 9.22 -9.12 -22.71
C THR A 16 9.22 -9.72 -21.32
N ASP A 17 10.29 -9.55 -20.55
CA ASP A 17 10.43 -10.09 -19.18
C ASP A 17 10.18 -9.02 -18.09
N GLU A 18 9.74 -7.82 -18.47
CA GLU A 18 9.40 -6.78 -17.50
C GLU A 18 8.15 -7.16 -16.67
N PRO A 19 8.21 -7.07 -15.33
CA PRO A 19 7.05 -7.31 -14.49
C PRO A 19 6.01 -6.21 -14.64
N VAL A 20 4.81 -6.57 -15.04
CA VAL A 20 3.66 -5.68 -15.25
C VAL A 20 2.52 -6.05 -14.33
N VAL A 21 1.64 -5.09 -14.05
CA VAL A 21 0.42 -5.29 -13.29
C VAL A 21 -0.74 -5.44 -14.28
N THR A 22 -1.44 -6.56 -14.17
CA THR A 22 -2.58 -6.91 -15.04
C THR A 22 -3.91 -6.91 -14.28
N GLY A 23 -3.88 -6.84 -12.95
CA GLY A 23 -5.11 -6.74 -12.17
C GLY A 23 -4.90 -5.98 -10.87
N ILE A 24 -5.92 -5.22 -10.49
CA ILE A 24 -5.98 -4.40 -9.28
C ILE A 24 -7.27 -4.72 -8.52
N GLY A 25 -7.15 -5.04 -7.24
CA GLY A 25 -8.29 -5.19 -6.34
C GLY A 25 -8.11 -4.36 -5.09
N VAL A 26 -9.10 -3.54 -4.77
CA VAL A 26 -9.03 -2.57 -3.67
C VAL A 26 -10.17 -2.79 -2.68
N VAL A 27 -9.81 -2.74 -1.39
CA VAL A 27 -10.78 -2.59 -0.29
C VAL A 27 -10.27 -1.47 0.61
N ALA A 28 -10.95 -0.34 0.62
CA ALA A 28 -10.54 0.86 1.35
C ALA A 28 -11.73 1.56 2.01
N PRO A 29 -11.51 2.41 3.03
CA PRO A 29 -12.57 3.09 3.77
C PRO A 29 -13.49 3.98 2.93
N ASN A 30 -13.01 4.50 1.81
CA ASN A 30 -13.81 5.33 0.89
C ASN A 30 -14.35 4.56 -0.32
N GLY A 31 -14.07 3.24 -0.44
CA GLY A 31 -14.62 2.42 -1.52
C GLY A 31 -14.14 0.98 -1.49
N THR A 32 -15.06 0.04 -1.72
CA THR A 32 -14.78 -1.37 -1.96
C THR A 32 -14.92 -1.64 -3.46
N GLY A 33 -13.87 -2.18 -4.08
CA GLY A 33 -13.72 -2.28 -5.54
C GLY A 33 -12.90 -1.13 -6.13
N THR A 34 -12.13 -1.43 -7.16
CA THR A 34 -11.12 -0.54 -7.75
C THR A 34 -11.73 0.76 -8.28
N GLU A 35 -12.80 0.67 -9.07
CA GLU A 35 -13.43 1.87 -9.65
C GLU A 35 -14.17 2.69 -8.59
N ALA A 36 -14.91 2.06 -7.66
CA ALA A 36 -15.60 2.76 -6.57
C ALA A 36 -14.62 3.53 -5.67
N TYR A 37 -13.47 2.91 -5.35
CA TYR A 37 -12.38 3.56 -4.64
C TYR A 37 -11.82 4.75 -5.43
N TRP A 38 -11.57 4.55 -6.73
CA TRP A 38 -10.96 5.57 -7.58
C TRP A 38 -11.85 6.80 -7.76
N GLU A 39 -13.13 6.58 -8.08
CA GLU A 39 -14.12 7.66 -8.15
C GLU A 39 -14.23 8.45 -6.84
N ALA A 40 -14.28 7.73 -5.70
CA ALA A 40 -14.32 8.36 -4.38
C ALA A 40 -13.06 9.17 -4.10
N THR A 41 -11.90 8.66 -4.49
CA THR A 41 -10.60 9.32 -4.30
C THR A 41 -10.49 10.59 -5.14
N LEU A 42 -10.87 10.55 -6.41
CA LEU A 42 -10.92 11.74 -7.26
C LEU A 42 -11.93 12.79 -6.77
N ALA A 43 -13.05 12.34 -6.21
CA ALA A 43 -14.06 13.22 -5.62
C ALA A 43 -13.66 13.80 -4.24
N GLY A 44 -12.49 13.45 -3.70
CA GLY A 44 -12.06 13.86 -2.36
C GLY A 44 -12.94 13.29 -1.24
N ARG A 45 -13.61 12.14 -1.47
CA ARG A 45 -14.56 11.55 -0.52
C ARG A 45 -13.81 10.96 0.68
N LEU A 46 -14.15 11.47 1.85
CA LEU A 46 -13.54 11.04 3.10
C LEU A 46 -14.12 9.70 3.56
N GLY A 47 -13.24 8.71 3.79
CA GLY A 47 -13.53 7.43 4.43
C GLY A 47 -13.18 7.39 5.93
N ILE A 48 -12.52 8.45 6.45
CA ILE A 48 -12.25 8.62 7.88
C ILE A 48 -13.56 9.02 8.57
N ARG A 49 -13.88 8.34 9.67
CA ARG A 49 -15.13 8.50 10.42
C ARG A 49 -14.95 8.19 11.90
N ARG A 50 -15.98 8.44 12.70
CA ARG A 50 -16.00 7.98 14.09
C ARG A 50 -16.01 6.46 14.15
N ILE A 51 -15.27 5.90 15.11
CA ILE A 51 -15.22 4.44 15.33
C ILE A 51 -16.64 3.93 15.60
N SER A 52 -17.08 2.91 14.86
CA SER A 52 -18.39 2.28 15.02
C SER A 52 -18.34 0.86 15.59
N ARG A 53 -17.17 0.24 15.59
CA ARG A 53 -16.98 -1.19 15.91
C ARG A 53 -17.01 -1.53 17.39
N PHE A 54 -16.80 -0.55 18.26
CA PHE A 54 -16.82 -0.69 19.72
C PHE A 54 -17.13 0.65 20.38
N ASP A 55 -17.54 0.60 21.65
CA ASP A 55 -17.79 1.80 22.45
C ASP A 55 -16.48 2.54 22.72
N THR A 56 -16.46 3.83 22.36
CA THR A 56 -15.29 4.71 22.51
C THR A 56 -15.32 5.58 23.75
N ASP A 57 -16.29 5.41 24.66
CA ASP A 57 -16.32 6.17 25.91
C ASP A 57 -15.07 5.87 26.74
N GLY A 58 -14.34 6.93 27.11
CA GLY A 58 -13.05 6.79 27.78
C GLY A 58 -11.88 6.34 26.88
N PHE A 59 -12.14 5.99 25.59
CA PHE A 59 -11.08 5.57 24.67
C PHE A 59 -10.36 6.79 24.05
N PRO A 60 -9.02 6.78 23.93
CA PRO A 60 -8.28 7.97 23.49
C PRO A 60 -8.49 8.30 21.99
N LEU A 61 -8.71 7.30 21.14
CA LEU A 61 -8.97 7.48 19.72
C LEU A 61 -10.48 7.58 19.45
N ARG A 62 -10.87 8.48 18.55
CA ARG A 62 -12.27 8.75 18.22
C ARG A 62 -12.59 8.49 16.75
N VAL A 63 -11.60 8.58 15.88
CA VAL A 63 -11.77 8.48 14.43
C VAL A 63 -10.77 7.52 13.84
N VAL A 64 -11.23 6.79 12.80
CA VAL A 64 -10.46 5.77 12.06
C VAL A 64 -10.90 5.75 10.61
N GLY A 65 -10.08 5.14 9.74
CA GLY A 65 -10.50 4.74 8.40
C GLY A 65 -11.16 3.37 8.45
N GLU A 66 -12.47 3.30 8.53
CA GLU A 66 -13.25 2.06 8.65
C GLU A 66 -13.92 1.70 7.32
N VAL A 67 -13.79 0.44 6.89
CA VAL A 67 -14.47 -0.08 5.69
C VAL A 67 -15.91 -0.45 6.06
N GLU A 68 -16.85 0.35 5.57
CA GLU A 68 -18.29 0.13 5.80
C GLU A 68 -18.88 -0.91 4.86
N GLY A 69 -19.91 -1.61 5.35
CA GLY A 69 -20.73 -2.51 4.53
C GLY A 69 -20.00 -3.73 4.00
N PHE A 70 -18.77 -3.99 4.41
CA PHE A 70 -18.01 -5.16 3.95
C PHE A 70 -18.57 -6.46 4.52
N VAL A 71 -19.04 -7.34 3.63
CA VAL A 71 -19.63 -8.64 3.97
C VAL A 71 -18.67 -9.76 3.55
N PRO A 72 -17.90 -10.35 4.48
CA PRO A 72 -16.88 -11.35 4.13
C PRO A 72 -17.45 -12.61 3.45
N THR A 73 -18.71 -12.95 3.70
CA THR A 73 -19.37 -14.13 3.11
C THR A 73 -19.67 -14.03 1.62
N GLU A 74 -19.54 -12.85 1.02
CA GLU A 74 -19.58 -12.68 -0.43
C GLU A 74 -18.32 -13.26 -1.12
N PHE A 75 -17.20 -13.36 -0.39
CA PHE A 75 -15.90 -13.82 -0.90
C PHE A 75 -15.45 -15.14 -0.26
N LEU A 76 -15.91 -15.45 0.94
CA LEU A 76 -15.50 -16.59 1.75
C LEU A 76 -16.69 -17.39 2.25
N ARG A 77 -16.57 -18.71 2.27
CA ARG A 77 -17.56 -19.56 2.94
C ARG A 77 -17.60 -19.24 4.44
N GLN A 78 -18.78 -19.27 5.06
CA GLN A 78 -19.01 -18.91 6.48
C GLN A 78 -18.02 -19.56 7.44
N TYR A 79 -17.67 -20.85 7.25
CA TYR A 79 -16.73 -21.53 8.13
C TYR A 79 -15.31 -20.95 8.04
N ARG A 80 -14.91 -20.42 6.87
CA ARG A 80 -13.60 -19.76 6.69
C ARG A 80 -13.57 -18.40 7.40
N VAL A 81 -14.68 -17.67 7.36
CA VAL A 81 -14.81 -16.40 8.09
C VAL A 81 -14.56 -16.59 9.58
N THR A 82 -15.11 -17.68 10.17
CA THR A 82 -14.92 -17.97 11.59
C THR A 82 -13.52 -18.49 11.97
N GLN A 83 -12.71 -18.89 10.99
CA GLN A 83 -11.37 -19.45 11.17
C GLN A 83 -10.22 -18.47 10.86
N THR A 84 -10.53 -17.28 10.34
CA THR A 84 -9.55 -16.29 9.91
C THR A 84 -9.88 -14.91 10.48
N ASP A 85 -8.88 -14.01 10.46
CA ASP A 85 -9.04 -12.64 10.90
C ASP A 85 -9.59 -11.74 9.78
N ARG A 86 -10.11 -10.57 10.17
CA ARG A 86 -10.63 -9.57 9.23
C ARG A 86 -9.60 -9.12 8.21
N MET A 87 -8.31 -8.98 8.56
CA MET A 87 -7.27 -8.65 7.59
C MET A 87 -7.23 -9.64 6.43
N THR A 88 -7.40 -10.95 6.73
CA THR A 88 -7.45 -12.01 5.72
C THR A 88 -8.73 -11.92 4.88
N HIS A 89 -9.87 -11.55 5.48
CA HIS A 89 -11.12 -11.37 4.73
C HIS A 89 -10.98 -10.26 3.69
N LEU A 90 -10.39 -9.11 4.07
CA LEU A 90 -10.13 -7.98 3.17
C LEU A 90 -9.16 -8.38 2.06
N ALA A 91 -8.09 -9.12 2.38
CA ALA A 91 -7.11 -9.60 1.40
C ALA A 91 -7.70 -10.57 0.39
N VAL A 92 -8.52 -11.53 0.83
CA VAL A 92 -9.17 -12.49 -0.07
C VAL A 92 -10.15 -11.78 -1.00
N ALA A 93 -10.92 -10.83 -0.49
CA ALA A 93 -11.82 -10.02 -1.32
C ALA A 93 -11.03 -9.21 -2.37
N ALA A 94 -9.98 -8.49 -1.94
CA ALA A 94 -9.12 -7.74 -2.86
C ALA A 94 -8.42 -8.66 -3.88
N THR A 95 -8.00 -9.87 -3.47
CA THR A 95 -7.41 -10.87 -4.39
C THR A 95 -8.41 -11.33 -5.44
N ALA A 96 -9.64 -11.65 -5.04
CA ALA A 96 -10.69 -12.07 -5.97
C ALA A 96 -10.99 -10.98 -7.01
N MET A 97 -11.07 -9.71 -6.57
CA MET A 97 -11.25 -8.55 -7.45
C MET A 97 -10.05 -8.38 -8.40
N ALA A 98 -8.82 -8.52 -7.90
CA ALA A 98 -7.61 -8.40 -8.73
C ALA A 98 -7.51 -9.52 -9.78
N LEU A 99 -7.85 -10.76 -9.43
CA LEU A 99 -7.89 -11.88 -10.37
C LEU A 99 -8.98 -11.67 -11.44
N GLN A 100 -10.14 -11.16 -11.02
CA GLN A 100 -11.24 -10.83 -11.95
C GLN A 100 -10.82 -9.70 -12.90
N ASP A 101 -10.21 -8.64 -12.41
CA ASP A 101 -9.71 -7.52 -13.22
C ASP A 101 -8.61 -7.98 -14.20
N ALA A 102 -7.71 -8.87 -13.75
CA ALA A 102 -6.71 -9.49 -14.61
C ALA A 102 -7.30 -10.41 -15.66
N GLY A 103 -8.53 -10.90 -15.50
CA GLY A 103 -9.09 -11.98 -16.30
C GLY A 103 -8.22 -13.25 -16.25
N LEU A 104 -7.64 -13.56 -15.07
CA LEU A 104 -6.70 -14.67 -14.90
C LEU A 104 -7.26 -15.71 -13.93
N ASP A 105 -7.50 -16.92 -14.43
CA ASP A 105 -7.80 -18.07 -13.58
C ASP A 105 -6.49 -18.72 -13.08
N PRO A 106 -6.26 -18.79 -11.77
CA PRO A 106 -5.08 -19.47 -11.23
C PRO A 106 -4.91 -20.92 -11.69
N ALA A 107 -5.99 -21.61 -12.05
CA ALA A 107 -5.95 -22.98 -12.55
C ALA A 107 -5.32 -23.09 -13.95
N GLU A 108 -5.29 -22.01 -14.71
CA GLU A 108 -4.66 -21.97 -16.05
C GLU A 108 -3.14 -21.72 -15.99
N VAL A 109 -2.62 -21.33 -14.82
CA VAL A 109 -1.19 -21.11 -14.63
C VAL A 109 -0.51 -22.45 -14.27
N PRO A 110 0.70 -22.75 -14.79
CA PRO A 110 1.43 -23.96 -14.42
C PRO A 110 1.54 -24.16 -12.91
N GLU A 111 1.48 -25.41 -12.45
CA GLU A 111 1.28 -25.82 -11.04
C GLU A 111 2.12 -25.04 -10.00
N TYR A 112 3.39 -24.75 -10.32
CA TYR A 112 4.30 -23.99 -9.45
C TYR A 112 4.60 -22.57 -9.98
N GLY A 113 3.88 -22.14 -10.99
CA GLY A 113 4.11 -20.88 -11.69
C GLY A 113 3.45 -19.66 -11.03
N PHE A 114 2.53 -19.86 -10.08
CA PHE A 114 1.80 -18.76 -9.43
C PHE A 114 2.32 -18.51 -8.02
N ALA A 115 2.96 -17.35 -7.83
CA ALA A 115 3.53 -16.92 -6.55
C ALA A 115 2.55 -16.10 -5.72
N VAL A 116 2.76 -16.05 -4.39
CA VAL A 116 2.02 -15.19 -3.46
C VAL A 116 3.01 -14.44 -2.58
N ALA A 117 3.03 -13.11 -2.66
CA ALA A 117 3.88 -12.26 -1.83
C ALA A 117 3.03 -11.17 -1.17
N THR A 118 2.77 -11.27 0.13
CA THR A 118 1.95 -10.29 0.83
C THR A 118 2.72 -9.55 1.92
N ALA A 119 2.16 -8.46 2.40
CA ALA A 119 2.67 -7.73 3.54
C ALA A 119 1.64 -7.72 4.67
N SER A 120 2.15 -7.78 5.90
CA SER A 120 1.39 -7.55 7.12
C SER A 120 2.32 -7.10 8.23
N SER A 121 1.87 -6.23 9.09
CA SER A 121 2.63 -5.70 10.23
C SER A 121 1.96 -5.90 11.58
N ILE A 122 0.64 -6.01 11.60
CA ILE A 122 -0.14 -6.13 12.83
C ILE A 122 -0.66 -7.57 13.02
N GLY A 123 -0.84 -8.29 11.93
CA GLY A 123 -1.39 -9.63 11.95
C GLY A 123 -2.89 -9.63 12.29
N GLY A 124 -3.42 -10.78 12.64
CA GLY A 124 -4.82 -10.99 13.03
C GLY A 124 -5.09 -10.54 14.46
N ALA A 125 -4.93 -9.25 14.73
CA ALA A 125 -5.03 -8.68 16.07
C ALA A 125 -6.41 -8.86 16.69
N GLU A 126 -7.49 -8.66 15.94
CA GLU A 126 -8.86 -8.83 16.44
C GLU A 126 -9.14 -10.28 16.85
N PHE A 127 -8.76 -11.23 16.00
CA PHE A 127 -8.91 -12.65 16.31
C PHE A 127 -8.10 -13.04 17.55
N GLY A 128 -6.84 -12.58 17.61
CA GLY A 128 -5.95 -12.82 18.75
C GLY A 128 -6.49 -12.26 20.05
N HIS A 129 -6.94 -11.01 20.04
CA HIS A 129 -7.51 -10.34 21.21
C HIS A 129 -8.76 -11.09 21.73
N ARG A 130 -9.72 -11.42 20.86
CA ARG A 130 -10.92 -12.19 21.24
C ARG A 130 -10.58 -13.55 21.82
N ALA A 131 -9.53 -14.22 21.32
CA ALA A 131 -9.11 -15.50 21.86
C ALA A 131 -8.46 -15.34 23.25
N ILE A 132 -7.63 -14.30 23.45
CA ILE A 132 -7.03 -13.98 24.75
C ILE A 132 -8.11 -13.61 25.78
N GLN A 133 -9.12 -12.82 25.40
CA GLN A 133 -10.24 -12.52 26.28
C GLN A 133 -10.95 -13.80 26.76
N ARG A 134 -11.25 -14.74 25.85
CA ARG A 134 -11.86 -16.03 26.22
C ARG A 134 -10.96 -16.88 27.10
N LEU A 135 -9.65 -16.86 26.87
CA LEU A 135 -8.69 -17.56 27.73
C LEU A 135 -8.80 -17.12 29.19
N TRP A 136 -8.82 -15.82 29.43
CA TRP A 136 -8.80 -15.27 30.78
C TRP A 136 -10.17 -15.23 31.45
N SER A 137 -11.25 -15.11 30.70
CA SER A 137 -12.62 -15.08 31.24
C SER A 137 -13.27 -16.46 31.38
N GLU A 138 -12.94 -17.41 30.49
CA GLU A 138 -13.64 -18.69 30.39
C GLU A 138 -12.72 -19.90 30.53
N GLY A 139 -11.39 -19.68 30.56
CA GLY A 139 -10.36 -20.70 30.77
C GLY A 139 -9.79 -21.32 29.49
N PRO A 140 -8.69 -22.12 29.62
CA PRO A 140 -7.88 -22.58 28.49
C PRO A 140 -8.60 -23.49 27.49
N ARG A 141 -9.69 -24.15 27.91
CA ARG A 141 -10.48 -25.04 27.03
C ARG A 141 -11.31 -24.25 25.96
N LYS A 142 -11.36 -22.92 26.07
CA LYS A 142 -12.14 -22.04 25.18
C LYS A 142 -11.30 -21.45 24.05
N ILE A 143 -9.99 -21.70 24.04
CA ILE A 143 -9.14 -21.34 22.90
C ILE A 143 -9.33 -22.33 21.77
N GLY A 144 -9.72 -21.81 20.59
CA GLY A 144 -9.84 -22.62 19.39
C GLY A 144 -8.49 -22.92 18.73
N ALA A 145 -8.41 -24.03 17.99
CA ALA A 145 -7.20 -24.45 17.27
C ALA A 145 -6.72 -23.40 16.24
N TYR A 146 -7.63 -22.59 15.72
CA TYR A 146 -7.32 -21.57 14.71
C TYR A 146 -6.57 -20.36 15.26
N GLN A 147 -6.45 -20.19 16.58
CA GLN A 147 -5.66 -19.13 17.19
C GLN A 147 -4.23 -19.12 16.67
N ALA A 148 -3.58 -20.28 16.54
CA ALA A 148 -2.20 -20.38 16.06
C ALA A 148 -2.03 -19.98 14.58
N VAL A 149 -3.11 -19.92 13.81
CA VAL A 149 -3.09 -19.61 12.37
C VAL A 149 -3.62 -18.20 12.12
N ALA A 150 -4.79 -17.85 12.66
CA ALA A 150 -5.52 -16.64 12.27
C ALA A 150 -4.86 -15.33 12.73
N TRP A 151 -4.18 -15.33 13.90
CA TRP A 151 -3.50 -14.14 14.42
C TRP A 151 -2.12 -13.90 13.76
N PHE A 152 -1.56 -14.92 13.14
CA PHE A 152 -0.21 -14.86 12.58
C PHE A 152 -0.20 -14.04 11.28
N TYR A 153 0.75 -13.14 11.12
CA TYR A 153 0.79 -12.25 9.95
C TYR A 153 1.01 -12.97 8.60
N ALA A 154 1.51 -14.22 8.59
CA ALA A 154 1.57 -15.02 7.38
C ALA A 154 0.25 -15.70 7.00
N ALA A 155 -0.79 -15.59 7.82
CA ALA A 155 -2.09 -16.22 7.58
C ALA A 155 -2.68 -15.82 6.22
N THR A 156 -2.63 -14.55 5.88
CA THR A 156 -3.15 -14.01 4.62
C THR A 156 -2.50 -14.67 3.41
N THR A 157 -1.16 -14.75 3.39
CA THR A 157 -0.41 -15.42 2.31
C THR A 157 -0.87 -16.87 2.13
N GLY A 158 -0.92 -17.63 3.23
CA GLY A 158 -1.33 -19.03 3.21
C GLY A 158 -2.79 -19.23 2.79
N GLN A 159 -3.72 -18.39 3.28
CA GLN A 159 -5.13 -18.49 2.90
C GLN A 159 -5.36 -18.18 1.42
N ILE A 160 -4.72 -17.17 0.85
CA ILE A 160 -4.78 -16.88 -0.58
C ILE A 160 -4.25 -18.09 -1.38
N ALA A 161 -3.07 -18.59 -1.02
CA ALA A 161 -2.46 -19.72 -1.70
C ALA A 161 -3.37 -20.98 -1.68
N ILE A 162 -3.94 -21.31 -0.52
CA ILE A 162 -4.84 -22.46 -0.34
C ILE A 162 -6.16 -22.29 -1.11
N LEU A 163 -6.77 -21.10 -1.04
CA LEU A 163 -8.07 -20.85 -1.66
C LEU A 163 -8.02 -20.91 -3.17
N HIS A 164 -6.93 -20.45 -3.77
CA HIS A 164 -6.76 -20.36 -5.21
C HIS A 164 -5.85 -21.45 -5.80
N GLY A 165 -5.38 -22.40 -4.99
CA GLY A 165 -4.50 -23.50 -5.45
C GLY A 165 -3.13 -23.03 -5.93
N MET A 166 -2.65 -21.86 -5.47
CA MET A 166 -1.36 -21.28 -5.86
C MET A 166 -0.22 -21.98 -5.12
N LYS A 167 0.58 -22.77 -5.83
CA LYS A 167 1.64 -23.62 -5.25
C LYS A 167 3.05 -23.09 -5.47
N GLY A 168 3.19 -21.93 -6.10
CA GLY A 168 4.49 -21.29 -6.34
C GLY A 168 5.12 -20.68 -5.07
N PRO A 169 6.24 -19.96 -5.21
CA PRO A 169 6.92 -19.33 -4.08
C PRO A 169 5.98 -18.42 -3.29
N SER A 170 6.01 -18.53 -1.97
CA SER A 170 5.18 -17.74 -1.07
C SER A 170 6.03 -17.01 -0.04
N SER A 171 5.72 -15.74 0.24
CA SER A 171 6.44 -14.92 1.22
C SER A 171 5.54 -13.90 1.91
N VAL A 172 5.93 -13.48 3.12
CA VAL A 172 5.31 -12.36 3.84
C VAL A 172 6.39 -11.36 4.23
N HIS A 173 6.06 -10.07 4.14
CA HIS A 173 6.94 -8.95 4.47
C HIS A 173 6.36 -8.15 5.64
N ALA A 174 7.18 -7.94 6.68
CA ALA A 174 6.80 -7.24 7.89
C ALA A 174 7.72 -6.05 8.12
N ALA A 175 7.43 -4.93 7.49
CA ALA A 175 8.16 -3.67 7.59
C ALA A 175 7.20 -2.46 7.74
N GLU A 176 6.09 -2.67 8.45
CA GLU A 176 4.97 -1.73 8.61
C GLU A 176 4.51 -1.21 7.25
N GLN A 177 4.33 0.10 7.05
CA GLN A 177 3.90 0.67 5.76
C GLN A 177 4.83 0.28 4.59
N ALA A 178 6.15 0.27 4.80
CA ALA A 178 7.13 -0.10 3.78
C ALA A 178 6.95 -1.54 3.26
N GLY A 179 6.42 -2.43 4.10
CA GLY A 179 6.21 -3.84 3.76
C GLY A 179 5.35 -4.07 2.51
N GLY A 180 4.39 -3.16 2.24
CA GLY A 180 3.57 -3.24 1.03
C GLY A 180 4.39 -3.12 -0.25
N LEU A 181 5.35 -2.19 -0.31
CA LEU A 181 6.28 -2.05 -1.44
C LEU A 181 7.26 -3.22 -1.50
N ASP A 182 7.72 -3.71 -0.34
CA ASP A 182 8.66 -4.83 -0.25
C ASP A 182 8.03 -6.12 -0.82
N ALA A 183 6.73 -6.35 -0.57
CA ALA A 183 5.97 -7.47 -1.12
C ALA A 183 5.86 -7.39 -2.65
N ILE A 184 5.53 -6.20 -3.19
CA ILE A 184 5.46 -5.96 -4.63
C ILE A 184 6.83 -6.19 -5.28
N ALA A 185 7.89 -5.71 -4.65
CA ALA A 185 9.27 -5.93 -5.11
C ALA A 185 9.66 -7.41 -5.04
N GLN A 186 9.18 -8.17 -4.06
CA GLN A 186 9.40 -9.61 -4.00
C GLN A 186 8.68 -10.33 -5.14
N ALA A 187 7.43 -9.97 -5.45
CA ALA A 187 6.72 -10.50 -6.61
C ALA A 187 7.51 -10.22 -7.91
N ARG A 188 7.99 -8.98 -8.08
CA ARG A 188 8.87 -8.58 -9.21
C ARG A 188 10.11 -9.48 -9.31
N ARG A 189 10.80 -9.76 -8.21
CA ARG A 189 11.96 -10.67 -8.18
C ARG A 189 11.58 -12.10 -8.54
N THR A 190 10.45 -12.56 -8.04
CA THR A 190 9.96 -13.92 -8.28
C THR A 190 9.58 -14.14 -9.75
N LEU A 191 8.94 -13.14 -10.39
CA LEU A 191 8.66 -13.18 -11.83
C LEU A 191 9.94 -13.22 -12.66
N ARG A 192 10.94 -12.39 -12.32
CA ARG A 192 12.26 -12.41 -12.96
C ARG A 192 13.03 -13.73 -12.75
N ALA A 193 12.71 -14.46 -11.69
CA ALA A 193 13.25 -15.79 -11.41
C ALA A 193 12.48 -16.92 -12.09
N GLY A 194 11.45 -16.62 -12.91
CA GLY A 194 10.77 -17.59 -13.76
C GLY A 194 9.33 -17.94 -13.35
N ALA A 195 8.77 -17.33 -12.31
CA ALA A 195 7.32 -17.45 -12.07
C ALA A 195 6.52 -16.81 -13.22
N ARG A 196 5.33 -17.37 -13.51
CA ARG A 196 4.47 -16.87 -14.59
C ARG A 196 3.57 -15.73 -14.14
N ALA A 197 3.07 -15.82 -12.91
CA ALA A 197 2.21 -14.84 -12.29
C ALA A 197 2.48 -14.73 -10.79
N ALA A 198 2.07 -13.63 -10.18
CA ALA A 198 2.12 -13.42 -8.73
C ALA A 198 0.91 -12.60 -8.26
N VAL A 199 0.33 -12.99 -7.13
CA VAL A 199 -0.52 -12.11 -6.33
C VAL A 199 0.36 -11.43 -5.29
N THR A 200 0.25 -10.11 -5.18
CA THR A 200 1.04 -9.33 -4.24
C THR A 200 0.27 -8.13 -3.71
N GLY A 201 0.73 -7.58 -2.59
CA GLY A 201 0.13 -6.43 -1.94
C GLY A 201 0.00 -6.62 -0.45
N GLY A 202 -0.99 -5.99 0.15
CA GLY A 202 -1.25 -6.10 1.58
C GLY A 202 -2.60 -5.53 1.98
N THR A 203 -3.11 -6.02 3.10
CA THR A 203 -4.27 -5.48 3.80
C THR A 203 -4.04 -5.57 5.30
N GLU A 204 -4.58 -4.62 6.05
CA GLU A 204 -4.55 -4.63 7.51
C GLU A 204 -5.93 -4.36 8.08
N ALA A 205 -6.15 -4.81 9.33
CA ALA A 205 -7.37 -4.57 10.07
C ALA A 205 -7.07 -4.23 11.55
N PRO A 206 -6.41 -3.09 11.82
CA PRO A 206 -5.93 -2.72 13.17
C PRO A 206 -7.01 -2.13 14.07
N LEU A 207 -8.29 -2.16 13.67
CA LEU A 207 -9.37 -1.44 14.36
C LEU A 207 -9.97 -2.22 15.54
N ASP A 208 -9.12 -2.95 16.25
CA ASP A 208 -9.42 -3.60 17.52
C ASP A 208 -8.89 -2.73 18.68
N PRO A 209 -9.58 -2.61 19.83
CA PRO A 209 -9.14 -1.78 20.95
C PRO A 209 -7.71 -2.05 21.40
N ALA A 210 -7.29 -3.31 21.51
CA ALA A 210 -5.94 -3.65 21.95
C ALA A 210 -4.89 -3.26 20.90
N ALA A 211 -5.16 -3.49 19.62
CA ALA A 211 -4.26 -3.10 18.53
C ALA A 211 -4.10 -1.58 18.43
N LEU A 212 -5.16 -0.81 18.63
CA LEU A 212 -5.13 0.65 18.61
C LEU A 212 -4.36 1.22 19.81
N VAL A 213 -4.60 0.68 21.03
CA VAL A 213 -3.89 1.13 22.25
C VAL A 213 -2.40 0.82 22.17
N ALA A 214 -2.01 -0.33 21.60
CA ALA A 214 -0.61 -0.71 21.43
C ALA A 214 0.20 0.27 20.55
N GLN A 215 -0.47 1.08 19.74
CA GLN A 215 0.18 2.07 18.87
C GLN A 215 0.35 3.46 19.52
N LEU A 216 -0.39 3.76 20.61
CA LEU A 216 -0.32 5.06 21.29
C LEU A 216 1.10 5.46 21.72
N PRO A 217 1.93 4.55 22.29
CA PRO A 217 3.28 4.90 22.71
C PRO A 217 4.20 5.38 21.58
N ASN A 218 3.86 5.09 20.32
CA ASN A 218 4.64 5.53 19.16
C ASN A 218 4.55 7.05 18.93
N GLY A 219 3.57 7.74 19.53
CA GLY A 219 3.41 9.18 19.43
C GLY A 219 3.08 9.72 18.03
N GLN A 220 2.60 8.84 17.15
CA GLN A 220 2.30 9.19 15.73
C GLN A 220 0.80 9.27 15.43
N LEU A 221 -0.06 8.91 16.39
CA LEU A 221 -1.50 8.93 16.20
C LEU A 221 -2.08 10.31 16.49
N ASN A 222 -2.97 10.76 15.62
CA ASN A 222 -3.82 11.92 15.90
C ASN A 222 -4.98 11.51 16.83
N LEU A 223 -5.13 12.20 17.95
CA LEU A 223 -6.17 11.94 18.95
C LEU A 223 -7.39 12.89 18.80
N GLY A 224 -7.43 13.68 17.73
CA GLY A 224 -8.55 14.56 17.42
C GLY A 224 -9.84 13.79 17.11
N SER A 225 -10.97 14.48 17.22
CA SER A 225 -12.31 13.89 17.02
C SER A 225 -13.03 14.35 15.76
N ASP A 226 -12.47 15.30 15.02
CA ASP A 226 -13.02 15.77 13.74
C ASP A 226 -12.40 14.96 12.58
N PRO A 227 -13.19 14.13 11.88
CA PRO A 227 -12.68 13.35 10.75
C PRO A 227 -12.02 14.18 9.65
N ARG A 228 -12.46 15.44 9.44
CA ARG A 228 -11.96 16.30 8.36
C ARG A 228 -10.60 16.92 8.67
N ALA A 229 -10.28 17.06 9.95
CA ALA A 229 -9.02 17.65 10.43
C ALA A 229 -8.06 16.61 11.03
N ALA A 230 -8.46 15.33 11.02
CA ALA A 230 -7.73 14.29 11.75
C ALA A 230 -6.47 13.82 11.02
N TYR A 231 -6.39 13.95 9.69
CA TYR A 231 -5.21 13.53 8.92
C TYR A 231 -4.84 14.58 7.87
N THR A 232 -3.97 15.50 8.25
CA THR A 232 -3.57 16.68 7.46
C THR A 232 -2.04 16.65 7.21
N PRO A 233 -1.54 15.71 6.40
CA PRO A 233 -0.10 15.57 6.19
C PRO A 233 0.50 16.82 5.52
N PHE A 234 1.75 17.12 5.85
CA PHE A 234 2.51 18.31 5.43
C PHE A 234 1.95 19.66 5.91
N ALA A 235 0.78 19.72 6.55
CA ALA A 235 0.24 20.96 7.09
C ALA A 235 0.99 21.43 8.33
N ALA A 236 0.93 22.74 8.62
CA ALA A 236 1.45 23.29 9.86
C ALA A 236 0.73 22.71 11.10
N THR A 237 -0.50 22.25 10.94
CA THR A 237 -1.35 21.63 11.96
C THR A 237 -1.22 20.09 12.04
N ALA A 238 -0.32 19.48 11.26
CA ALA A 238 -0.12 18.04 11.29
C ALA A 238 0.21 17.52 12.69
N ALA A 239 -0.62 16.62 13.22
CA ALA A 239 -0.57 16.15 14.61
C ALA A 239 -0.54 14.61 14.72
N GLY A 240 -0.29 13.92 13.62
CA GLY A 240 -0.26 12.47 13.51
C GLY A 240 -1.23 11.93 12.45
N HIS A 241 -1.18 10.62 12.24
CA HIS A 241 -2.09 9.95 11.32
C HIS A 241 -3.30 9.35 12.03
N VAL A 242 -4.30 9.00 11.24
CA VAL A 242 -5.47 8.23 11.67
C VAL A 242 -5.26 6.77 11.26
N PRO A 243 -5.40 5.78 12.16
CA PRO A 243 -5.38 4.37 11.78
C PRO A 243 -6.51 4.03 10.82
N GLY A 244 -6.27 3.12 9.88
CA GLY A 244 -7.29 2.63 8.96
C GLY A 244 -7.13 1.15 8.65
N GLU A 245 -8.20 0.54 8.14
CA GLU A 245 -8.19 -0.85 7.66
C GLU A 245 -8.37 -0.91 6.14
N GLY A 246 -7.92 -1.99 5.52
CA GLY A 246 -7.98 -2.16 4.08
C GLY A 246 -6.62 -2.28 3.43
N GLY A 247 -6.59 -2.06 2.12
CA GLY A 247 -5.40 -2.12 1.28
C GLY A 247 -5.72 -2.49 -0.16
N ALA A 248 -4.72 -2.99 -0.88
CA ALA A 248 -4.87 -3.46 -2.25
C ALA A 248 -4.09 -4.75 -2.49
N MET A 249 -4.62 -5.56 -3.41
CA MET A 249 -3.92 -6.71 -3.98
C MET A 249 -3.77 -6.49 -5.49
N LEU A 250 -2.62 -6.90 -6.00
CA LEU A 250 -2.24 -6.77 -7.41
C LEU A 250 -1.98 -8.15 -8.00
N VAL A 251 -2.40 -8.37 -9.23
CA VAL A 251 -1.92 -9.48 -10.06
C VAL A 251 -0.79 -8.95 -10.95
N MET A 252 0.35 -9.60 -10.89
CA MET A 252 1.53 -9.28 -11.68
C MET A 252 1.92 -10.46 -12.56
N GLU A 253 2.39 -10.16 -13.76
CA GLU A 253 2.88 -11.11 -14.75
C GLU A 253 4.15 -10.56 -15.43
N THR A 254 4.85 -11.38 -16.20
CA THR A 254 5.80 -10.85 -17.18
C THR A 254 5.02 -10.20 -18.33
N ALA A 255 5.55 -9.12 -18.92
CA ALA A 255 4.92 -8.47 -20.08
C ALA A 255 4.64 -9.46 -21.21
N ARG A 256 5.54 -10.46 -21.41
CA ARG A 256 5.34 -11.55 -22.37
C ARG A 256 4.11 -12.39 -22.04
N ALA A 257 3.96 -12.85 -20.79
CA ALA A 257 2.82 -13.69 -20.40
C ALA A 257 1.49 -12.90 -20.52
N ALA A 258 1.49 -11.63 -20.13
CA ALA A 258 0.34 -10.74 -20.31
C ALA A 258 -0.04 -10.57 -21.77
N HIS A 259 0.95 -10.35 -22.65
CA HIS A 259 0.74 -10.21 -24.09
C HIS A 259 0.22 -11.51 -24.73
N GLU A 260 0.82 -12.68 -24.40
CA GLU A 260 0.44 -13.99 -24.93
C GLU A 260 -1.06 -14.32 -24.72
N ARG A 261 -1.64 -13.85 -23.61
CA ARG A 261 -3.07 -14.06 -23.30
C ARG A 261 -3.96 -12.83 -23.58
N GLY A 262 -3.41 -11.75 -24.14
CA GLY A 262 -4.16 -10.53 -24.48
C GLY A 262 -4.66 -9.76 -23.26
N ALA A 263 -3.91 -9.79 -22.14
CA ALA A 263 -4.27 -9.07 -20.92
C ALA A 263 -4.16 -7.57 -21.07
N GLN A 264 -5.07 -6.83 -20.42
CA GLN A 264 -4.88 -5.42 -20.18
C GLN A 264 -3.74 -5.21 -19.18
N VAL A 265 -2.85 -4.26 -19.46
CA VAL A 265 -1.75 -3.90 -18.56
C VAL A 265 -2.00 -2.52 -17.97
N HIS A 266 -2.05 -2.44 -16.63
CA HIS A 266 -2.21 -1.17 -15.90
C HIS A 266 -0.90 -0.37 -15.82
N GLY A 267 0.25 -1.05 -15.83
CA GLY A 267 1.57 -0.43 -15.79
C GLY A 267 2.67 -1.42 -15.41
N ALA A 268 3.92 -0.96 -15.42
CA ALA A 268 5.09 -1.78 -15.06
C ALA A 268 5.69 -1.36 -13.73
N ILE A 269 6.23 -2.34 -12.98
CA ILE A 269 7.01 -2.11 -11.77
C ILE A 269 8.48 -1.94 -12.19
N ALA A 270 8.87 -0.69 -12.47
CA ALA A 270 10.14 -0.37 -13.13
C ALA A 270 11.35 -0.43 -12.18
N GLY A 271 11.21 0.08 -10.95
CA GLY A 271 12.31 0.14 -10.00
C GLY A 271 11.87 0.02 -8.55
N TYR A 272 12.81 -0.42 -7.70
CA TYR A 272 12.58 -0.55 -6.27
C TYR A 272 13.89 -0.48 -5.49
N ALA A 273 13.81 0.11 -4.31
CA ALA A 273 14.85 -0.01 -3.30
C ALA A 273 14.28 0.12 -1.89
N ALA A 274 14.94 -0.55 -0.95
CA ALA A 274 14.70 -0.40 0.48
C ALA A 274 15.99 -0.01 1.20
N THR A 275 15.86 0.78 2.26
CA THR A 275 16.94 1.16 3.17
C THR A 275 16.42 1.14 4.61
N PHE A 276 17.35 1.20 5.55
CA PHE A 276 17.02 1.30 6.96
C PHE A 276 17.73 2.50 7.58
N ASP A 277 16.99 3.32 8.33
CA ASP A 277 17.54 4.49 8.99
C ASP A 277 18.56 4.07 10.06
N PRO A 278 19.64 4.82 10.22
CA PRO A 278 20.57 4.60 11.30
C PRO A 278 19.90 4.86 12.68
N ALA A 279 20.40 4.22 13.72
CA ALA A 279 19.91 4.46 15.08
C ALA A 279 19.91 5.95 15.41
N GLN A 280 18.85 6.42 16.09
CA GLN A 280 18.76 7.81 16.52
C GLN A 280 19.99 8.22 17.36
N GLY A 281 20.48 9.44 17.12
CA GLY A 281 21.63 9.98 17.86
C GLY A 281 23.00 9.55 17.37
N ASN A 282 23.11 8.72 16.32
CA ASN A 282 24.43 8.31 15.77
C ASN A 282 25.07 9.33 14.81
N GLY A 283 24.43 10.49 14.60
CA GLY A 283 24.93 11.58 13.73
C GLY A 283 24.81 11.34 12.22
N ARG A 284 24.26 10.20 11.79
CA ARG A 284 24.06 9.89 10.35
C ARG A 284 22.65 10.34 9.93
N PRO A 285 22.48 10.87 8.70
CA PRO A 285 21.16 11.30 8.21
C PRO A 285 20.23 10.11 7.94
N PRO A 286 18.90 10.33 7.96
CA PRO A 286 17.90 9.36 7.49
C PRO A 286 18.16 8.95 6.03
N THR A 287 17.74 7.75 5.68
CA THR A 287 18.12 7.11 4.42
C THR A 287 17.02 7.09 3.35
N LEU A 288 15.88 7.76 3.58
CA LEU A 288 14.79 7.85 2.60
C LEU A 288 15.27 8.39 1.25
N ARG A 289 16.04 9.49 1.25
CA ARG A 289 16.66 10.02 0.02
C ARG A 289 17.43 8.93 -0.73
N ARG A 290 18.22 8.13 -0.01
CA ARG A 290 19.00 7.04 -0.61
C ARG A 290 18.13 5.94 -1.21
N ALA A 291 17.01 5.59 -0.55
CA ALA A 291 16.03 4.65 -1.10
C ALA A 291 15.47 5.16 -2.43
N ILE A 292 15.10 6.44 -2.50
CA ILE A 292 14.59 7.07 -3.73
C ILE A 292 15.64 7.03 -4.84
N GLU A 293 16.88 7.48 -4.58
CA GLU A 293 17.96 7.49 -5.54
C GLU A 293 18.27 6.07 -6.09
N LEU A 294 18.24 5.05 -5.23
CA LEU A 294 18.44 3.66 -5.63
C LEU A 294 17.28 3.10 -6.45
N ALA A 295 16.04 3.44 -6.11
CA ALA A 295 14.85 3.02 -6.88
C ALA A 295 14.83 3.64 -8.27
N LEU A 296 15.22 4.92 -8.40
CA LEU A 296 15.41 5.60 -9.69
C LEU A 296 16.50 4.94 -10.52
N ALA A 297 17.64 4.62 -9.90
CA ALA A 297 18.74 3.92 -10.57
C ALA A 297 18.34 2.52 -11.06
N ASP A 298 17.56 1.75 -10.25
CA ASP A 298 17.02 0.44 -10.64
C ASP A 298 16.01 0.57 -11.80
N ALA A 299 15.20 1.64 -11.81
CA ALA A 299 14.29 1.97 -12.90
C ALA A 299 15.03 2.52 -14.15
N ARG A 300 16.30 2.92 -14.02
CA ARG A 300 17.09 3.63 -15.03
C ARG A 300 16.43 4.94 -15.47
N LEU A 301 15.87 5.68 -14.51
CA LEU A 301 15.24 6.98 -14.73
C LEU A 301 16.02 8.08 -14.01
N ASP A 302 16.08 9.25 -14.65
CA ASP A 302 16.53 10.47 -13.99
C ASP A 302 15.38 11.06 -13.14
N PRO A 303 15.68 11.83 -12.07
CA PRO A 303 14.63 12.46 -11.25
C PRO A 303 13.63 13.28 -12.09
N SER A 304 14.06 13.95 -13.15
CA SER A 304 13.22 14.73 -14.06
C SER A 304 12.22 13.91 -14.90
N GLU A 305 12.35 12.59 -14.87
CA GLU A 305 11.44 11.68 -15.57
C GLU A 305 10.29 11.18 -14.65
N ILE A 306 10.27 11.58 -13.37
CA ILE A 306 9.16 11.30 -12.44
C ILE A 306 8.14 12.43 -12.53
N ASP A 307 6.91 12.08 -12.88
CA ASP A 307 5.84 13.05 -13.10
C ASP A 307 5.01 13.32 -11.83
N VAL A 308 5.03 12.39 -10.86
CA VAL A 308 4.32 12.52 -9.56
C VAL A 308 4.92 11.62 -8.48
N VAL A 309 4.86 12.08 -7.22
CA VAL A 309 5.22 11.29 -6.03
C VAL A 309 3.99 11.03 -5.18
N PHE A 310 3.75 9.76 -4.85
CA PHE A 310 2.82 9.32 -3.83
C PHE A 310 3.58 9.18 -2.51
N ALA A 311 3.37 10.13 -1.61
CA ALA A 311 4.16 10.28 -0.40
C ALA A 311 3.76 9.28 0.70
N ASP A 312 4.70 8.95 1.59
CA ASP A 312 4.40 8.23 2.84
C ASP A 312 3.50 9.05 3.77
N ALA A 313 3.83 10.34 3.90
CA ALA A 313 2.99 11.33 4.56
C ALA A 313 2.50 10.87 5.94
N VAL A 314 3.42 10.62 6.87
CA VAL A 314 3.09 10.07 8.20
C VAL A 314 2.17 10.97 9.03
N GLY A 315 2.03 12.24 8.66
CA GLY A 315 1.14 13.20 9.29
C GLY A 315 1.68 13.81 10.58
N THR A 316 2.95 13.60 10.91
CA THR A 316 3.62 14.32 12.02
C THR A 316 4.50 15.43 11.47
N ARG A 317 4.56 16.57 12.15
CA ARG A 317 5.37 17.73 11.72
C ARG A 317 6.83 17.36 11.39
N SER A 318 7.47 16.57 12.26
CA SER A 318 8.87 16.18 12.08
C SER A 318 9.04 15.16 10.96
N GLY A 319 8.12 14.19 10.86
CA GLY A 319 8.15 13.16 9.84
C GLY A 319 7.91 13.71 8.44
N ASP A 320 6.88 14.54 8.29
CA ASP A 320 6.52 15.17 7.02
C ASP A 320 7.59 16.15 6.53
N ARG A 321 8.18 16.94 7.46
CA ARG A 321 9.32 17.80 7.12
C ARG A 321 10.53 17.01 6.66
N ALA A 322 10.86 15.91 7.33
CA ALA A 322 11.99 15.06 6.93
C ALA A 322 11.76 14.43 5.54
N GLU A 323 10.54 14.01 5.24
CA GLU A 323 10.16 13.50 3.92
C GLU A 323 10.23 14.60 2.86
N ALA A 324 9.64 15.77 3.11
CA ALA A 324 9.70 16.92 2.21
C ALA A 324 11.13 17.34 1.88
N GLN A 325 12.03 17.33 2.87
CA GLN A 325 13.45 17.61 2.66
C GLN A 325 14.15 16.53 1.82
N ALA A 326 13.81 15.25 2.03
CA ALA A 326 14.36 14.16 1.22
C ALA A 326 13.90 14.25 -0.24
N LEU A 327 12.62 14.58 -0.48
CA LEU A 327 12.09 14.83 -1.83
C LEU A 327 12.74 16.05 -2.48
N ALA A 328 12.83 17.17 -1.78
CA ALA A 328 13.48 18.38 -2.30
C ALA A 328 14.98 18.16 -2.61
N ALA A 329 15.65 17.29 -1.88
CA ALA A 329 17.06 16.96 -2.15
C ALA A 329 17.26 16.12 -3.44
N VAL A 330 16.22 15.40 -3.90
CA VAL A 330 16.25 14.60 -5.13
C VAL A 330 15.71 15.38 -6.33
N PHE A 331 14.57 16.06 -6.16
CA PHE A 331 13.79 16.68 -7.24
C PHE A 331 13.94 18.20 -7.31
N GLY A 332 14.60 18.81 -6.32
CA GLY A 332 14.56 20.26 -6.09
C GLY A 332 13.31 20.69 -5.28
N PRO A 333 13.37 21.86 -4.61
CA PRO A 333 12.20 22.42 -3.93
C PRO A 333 11.03 22.61 -4.91
N TYR A 334 9.85 22.07 -4.58
CA TYR A 334 8.66 22.09 -5.45
C TYR A 334 8.85 21.49 -6.85
N GLY A 335 9.90 20.65 -7.04
CA GLY A 335 10.36 20.20 -8.34
C GLY A 335 9.54 19.05 -8.93
N VAL A 336 8.63 18.45 -8.19
CA VAL A 336 7.71 17.39 -8.63
C VAL A 336 6.39 17.49 -7.88
N PRO A 337 5.24 17.26 -8.55
CA PRO A 337 3.96 17.15 -7.86
C PRO A 337 3.95 16.02 -6.82
N VAL A 338 3.41 16.29 -5.64
CA VAL A 338 3.29 15.34 -4.52
C VAL A 338 1.82 15.17 -4.15
N THR A 339 1.40 13.94 -3.89
CA THR A 339 0.06 13.65 -3.39
C THR A 339 0.08 12.63 -2.27
N ALA A 340 -0.90 12.70 -1.36
CA ALA A 340 -1.12 11.77 -0.25
C ALA A 340 -2.61 11.43 -0.11
N PRO A 341 -3.19 10.61 -1.02
CA PRO A 341 -4.61 10.24 -0.98
C PRO A 341 -5.01 9.50 0.30
N LYS A 342 -4.04 8.97 1.04
CA LYS A 342 -4.26 8.38 2.37
C LYS A 342 -4.85 9.35 3.40
N SER A 343 -4.80 10.65 3.16
CA SER A 343 -5.54 11.65 3.96
C SER A 343 -7.05 11.39 3.98
N MET A 344 -7.58 10.67 3.00
CA MET A 344 -8.99 10.30 2.90
C MET A 344 -9.33 8.97 3.57
N VAL A 345 -8.38 8.04 3.67
CA VAL A 345 -8.63 6.65 4.11
C VAL A 345 -7.96 6.28 5.43
N GLY A 346 -7.02 7.11 5.89
CA GLY A 346 -6.16 6.79 7.02
C GLY A 346 -4.89 6.03 6.62
N ARG A 347 -4.01 5.78 7.60
CA ARG A 347 -2.82 4.95 7.42
C ARG A 347 -3.21 3.49 7.53
N LEU A 348 -3.08 2.74 6.44
CA LEU A 348 -3.46 1.32 6.37
C LEU A 348 -2.26 0.39 6.59
N TYR A 349 -1.17 0.90 7.16
CA TYR A 349 0.07 0.16 7.48
C TYR A 349 0.57 -0.62 6.26
N ALA A 350 0.79 -1.93 6.36
CA ALA A 350 1.26 -2.74 5.24
C ALA A 350 0.31 -2.71 4.02
N GLY A 351 -0.98 -2.50 4.24
CA GLY A 351 -1.97 -2.30 3.16
C GLY A 351 -1.87 -0.95 2.47
N GLY A 352 -1.35 0.07 3.17
CA GLY A 352 -1.33 1.46 2.67
C GLY A 352 -0.42 1.65 1.45
N ALA A 353 0.79 1.12 1.49
CA ALA A 353 1.71 1.28 0.36
C ALA A 353 1.28 0.46 -0.88
N ALA A 354 0.61 -0.67 -0.68
CA ALA A 354 -0.01 -1.42 -1.77
C ALA A 354 -1.16 -0.62 -2.40
N LEU A 355 -1.98 0.06 -1.57
CA LEU A 355 -3.04 0.96 -2.04
C LEU A 355 -2.47 2.17 -2.78
N ASP A 356 -1.39 2.80 -2.28
CA ASP A 356 -0.72 3.90 -2.96
C ASP A 356 -0.17 3.47 -4.33
N THR A 357 0.34 2.23 -4.45
CA THR A 357 0.80 1.68 -5.74
C THR A 357 -0.38 1.47 -6.70
N ALA A 358 -1.49 0.92 -6.24
CA ALA A 358 -2.72 0.82 -7.03
C ALA A 358 -3.21 2.20 -7.49
N THR A 359 -3.21 3.18 -6.57
CA THR A 359 -3.61 4.57 -6.87
C THR A 359 -2.68 5.23 -7.88
N ALA A 360 -1.37 4.97 -7.80
CA ALA A 360 -0.41 5.47 -8.78
C ALA A 360 -0.66 4.88 -10.19
N LEU A 361 -0.96 3.58 -10.29
CA LEU A 361 -1.32 2.95 -11.56
C LEU A 361 -2.60 3.53 -12.16
N LEU A 362 -3.63 3.76 -11.33
CA LEU A 362 -4.89 4.40 -11.75
C LEU A 362 -4.66 5.86 -12.20
N ALA A 363 -3.80 6.60 -11.51
CA ALA A 363 -3.42 7.95 -11.90
C ALA A 363 -2.70 7.97 -13.27
N LEU A 364 -1.79 7.01 -13.52
CA LEU A 364 -1.15 6.83 -14.83
C LEU A 364 -2.16 6.46 -15.92
N ARG A 365 -3.16 5.62 -15.62
CA ARG A 365 -4.23 5.23 -16.54
C ARG A 365 -5.04 6.46 -16.97
N ASP A 366 -5.50 7.25 -16.02
CA ASP A 366 -6.47 8.32 -16.24
C ASP A 366 -5.82 9.71 -16.41
N GLN A 367 -4.48 9.79 -16.35
CA GLN A 367 -3.70 11.01 -16.55
C GLN A 367 -4.11 12.13 -15.58
N VAL A 368 -4.35 11.76 -14.31
CA VAL A 368 -4.80 12.69 -13.27
C VAL A 368 -4.17 12.36 -11.92
N ILE A 369 -3.69 13.39 -11.22
CA ILE A 369 -3.15 13.27 -9.86
C ILE A 369 -4.29 13.48 -8.87
N PRO A 370 -4.60 12.49 -8.00
CA PRO A 370 -5.65 12.66 -6.98
C PRO A 370 -5.23 13.65 -5.91
N PRO A 371 -6.19 14.32 -5.22
CA PRO A 371 -5.87 15.32 -4.22
C PRO A 371 -5.45 14.72 -2.87
N THR A 372 -4.72 15.51 -2.12
CA THR A 372 -4.58 15.40 -0.67
C THR A 372 -5.66 16.25 -0.02
N THR A 373 -6.51 15.67 0.81
CA THR A 373 -7.63 16.39 1.44
C THR A 373 -7.27 16.92 2.82
N GLY A 374 -8.00 17.94 3.28
CA GLY A 374 -7.83 18.52 4.62
C GLY A 374 -6.62 19.45 4.76
N VAL A 375 -5.87 19.70 3.69
CA VAL A 375 -4.70 20.58 3.66
C VAL A 375 -4.92 21.67 2.63
N ALA A 376 -5.01 22.93 3.07
CA ALA A 376 -5.12 24.05 2.13
C ALA A 376 -3.76 24.38 1.50
N GLU A 377 -2.70 24.40 2.32
CA GLU A 377 -1.32 24.61 1.87
C GLU A 377 -0.33 23.85 2.75
N PRO A 378 0.80 23.38 2.20
CA PRO A 378 1.87 22.81 2.99
C PRO A 378 2.48 23.85 3.95
N ALA A 379 3.06 23.37 5.04
CA ALA A 379 3.82 24.22 5.95
C ALA A 379 5.07 24.79 5.25
N GLY A 380 5.46 26.02 5.58
CA GLY A 380 6.57 26.71 4.93
C GLY A 380 7.94 26.02 5.01
N ASP A 381 8.11 25.05 5.92
CA ASP A 381 9.29 24.20 6.06
C ASP A 381 9.15 22.83 5.31
N CYS A 382 8.08 22.64 4.54
CA CYS A 382 7.82 21.50 3.68
C CYS A 382 7.78 21.94 2.21
N PRO A 383 8.93 22.06 1.52
CA PRO A 383 9.02 22.59 0.16
C PRO A 383 8.56 21.57 -0.91
N VAL A 384 7.28 21.20 -0.89
CA VAL A 384 6.63 20.24 -1.80
C VAL A 384 5.50 20.89 -2.59
N ASP A 385 5.36 20.56 -3.87
CA ASP A 385 4.20 20.91 -4.70
C ASP A 385 3.04 19.95 -4.41
N LEU A 386 2.40 20.12 -3.24
CA LEU A 386 1.31 19.25 -2.79
C LEU A 386 0.04 19.50 -3.61
N VAL A 387 -0.50 18.46 -4.21
CA VAL A 387 -1.81 18.53 -4.89
C VAL A 387 -2.90 18.49 -3.83
N THR A 388 -3.61 19.62 -3.66
CA THR A 388 -4.66 19.80 -2.65
C THR A 388 -6.02 20.02 -3.31
N ASP A 389 -7.10 19.83 -2.56
CA ASP A 389 -8.50 20.15 -2.86
C ASP A 389 -9.11 19.47 -4.11
N ARG A 390 -8.44 19.50 -5.26
CA ARG A 390 -8.98 19.00 -6.52
C ARG A 390 -7.97 18.12 -7.25
N PRO A 391 -8.45 17.11 -8.00
CA PRO A 391 -7.59 16.35 -8.90
C PRO A 391 -6.89 17.29 -9.90
N ARG A 392 -5.61 17.05 -10.15
CA ARG A 392 -4.79 17.83 -11.10
C ARG A 392 -4.57 17.01 -12.38
N PRO A 393 -5.18 17.35 -13.51
CA PRO A 393 -4.83 16.74 -14.79
C PRO A 393 -3.35 16.96 -15.11
N ALA A 394 -2.66 15.91 -15.53
CA ALA A 394 -1.24 15.96 -15.85
C ALA A 394 -0.88 14.82 -16.82
N ARG A 395 0.12 15.05 -17.66
CA ARG A 395 0.69 13.97 -18.49
C ARG A 395 1.61 13.13 -17.61
N LEU A 396 1.17 11.92 -17.27
CA LEU A 396 1.86 11.01 -16.37
C LEU A 396 2.40 9.80 -17.14
N ARG A 397 3.72 9.61 -17.10
CA ARG A 397 4.41 8.44 -17.67
C ARG A 397 5.01 7.57 -16.58
N SER A 398 5.40 8.19 -15.47
CA SER A 398 6.01 7.51 -14.35
C SER A 398 5.62 8.17 -13.02
N ALA A 399 5.49 7.33 -11.99
CA ALA A 399 5.24 7.77 -10.63
C ALA A 399 6.21 7.09 -9.66
N LEU A 400 6.55 7.81 -8.61
CA LEU A 400 7.29 7.29 -7.47
C LEU A 400 6.33 7.09 -6.30
N VAL A 401 6.34 5.91 -5.70
CA VAL A 401 5.64 5.62 -4.44
C VAL A 401 6.67 5.48 -3.33
N VAL A 402 6.48 6.20 -2.24
CA VAL A 402 7.37 6.16 -1.07
C VAL A 402 6.61 5.62 0.13
N ALA A 403 7.24 4.77 0.91
CA ALA A 403 6.68 4.26 2.15
C ALA A 403 7.74 4.17 3.24
N ARG A 404 7.37 4.60 4.45
CA ARG A 404 8.23 4.59 5.63
C ARG A 404 7.54 3.80 6.74
N GLY A 405 8.24 2.81 7.29
CA GLY A 405 7.75 2.04 8.43
C GLY A 405 8.32 2.58 9.74
N TYR A 406 7.56 2.40 10.83
CA TYR A 406 8.03 2.71 12.17
C TYR A 406 9.34 1.98 12.48
N GLY A 407 10.29 2.67 13.13
CA GLY A 407 11.60 2.11 13.48
C GLY A 407 12.68 2.32 12.44
N GLY A 408 12.37 2.90 11.25
CA GLY A 408 13.39 3.31 10.28
C GLY A 408 13.35 2.60 8.93
N PHE A 409 12.35 1.78 8.65
CA PHE A 409 12.17 1.20 7.32
C PHE A 409 11.84 2.29 6.29
N ASN A 410 12.49 2.25 5.14
CA ASN A 410 12.19 3.12 4.00
C ASN A 410 12.17 2.27 2.73
N SER A 411 11.11 2.39 1.94
CA SER A 411 11.00 1.75 0.63
C SER A 411 10.53 2.77 -0.41
N ALA A 412 11.06 2.64 -1.61
CA ALA A 412 10.69 3.45 -2.76
C ALA A 412 10.44 2.53 -3.97
N LEU A 413 9.35 2.75 -4.68
CA LEU A 413 8.93 1.97 -5.83
C LEU A 413 8.61 2.91 -6.99
N VAL A 414 9.15 2.62 -8.17
CA VAL A 414 8.85 3.34 -9.41
C VAL A 414 7.87 2.50 -10.24
N VAL A 415 6.72 3.07 -10.54
CA VAL A 415 5.77 2.54 -11.51
C VAL A 415 5.81 3.39 -12.79
N ARG A 416 5.60 2.76 -13.93
CA ARG A 416 5.52 3.47 -15.20
C ARG A 416 4.36 3.00 -16.06
N HIS A 417 3.86 3.91 -16.88
CA HIS A 417 2.92 3.56 -17.94
C HIS A 417 3.56 2.52 -18.86
N PHE A 418 2.79 1.49 -19.19
CA PHE A 418 3.19 0.48 -20.15
C PHE A 418 2.35 0.67 -21.41
N PRO A 419 2.95 0.99 -22.56
CA PRO A 419 2.18 1.22 -23.77
C PRO A 419 1.43 -0.06 -24.17
N PRO A 420 0.22 0.03 -24.71
CA PRO A 420 -0.44 -1.11 -25.31
C PRO A 420 0.44 -1.69 -26.41
N ALA A 421 0.37 -3.00 -26.58
CA ALA A 421 1.15 -3.74 -27.58
C ALA A 421 0.74 -3.40 -29.00
#